data_7746e8208282a284d6184029b1a5606f
#
_entry.id   7746e8208282a284d6184029b1a5606f
#
_cell.length_a   1.000
_cell.length_b   1.000
_cell.length_c   1.000
_cell.angle_alpha   90.00
_cell.angle_beta   90.00
_cell.angle_gamma   90.00
#
_symmetry.space_group_name_H-M   'P 1'
#
loop_
_entity.id
_entity.type
_entity.pdbx_description
1 polymer ?
#
loop_
_entity_poly.entity_id
_entity_poly.type
_entity_poly.pdbx_seq_one_letter_code
_entity_poly.pdbx_strand_id
1 'polypeptide(L)'
;MKNFLLFLLLGISFFSFGKKPDTRYFEMRIYYCHPGRLDALLQRFSNHTTKIFEKHGMTNVGYWIPTNNTDNALYYILAYPSKADRDSSWKHFSSDPEWKTVSKKSEETGKIVAKVTSVFMNATDFSPKIKPSGGAVDQVFELRTYSQLPGRNPAILARFKD
;
A
#
# COMPACT_ATOMS: atom_id res chain seq x y z
N MET A 1 0.21 -28.06 -67.64
CA MET A 1 -0.11 -26.87 -66.85
C MET A 1 -0.06 -27.27 -65.37
N LYS A 2 1.00 -26.87 -64.65
CA LYS A 2 1.23 -27.22 -63.24
C LYS A 2 0.81 -26.03 -62.38
N ASN A 3 -0.29 -26.20 -61.60
CA ASN A 3 -0.73 -25.18 -60.64
C ASN A 3 0.16 -25.24 -59.40
N PHE A 4 0.92 -24.18 -59.14
CA PHE A 4 1.71 -24.02 -57.91
C PHE A 4 0.84 -23.29 -56.90
N LEU A 5 0.38 -24.04 -55.87
CA LEU A 5 -0.41 -23.48 -54.76
C LEU A 5 0.56 -22.95 -53.70
N LEU A 6 0.68 -21.59 -53.61
CA LEU A 6 1.55 -20.91 -52.66
C LEU A 6 0.78 -20.81 -51.29
N PHE A 7 1.15 -21.64 -50.29
CA PHE A 7 0.65 -21.52 -48.94
C PHE A 7 1.39 -20.34 -48.24
N LEU A 8 0.66 -19.26 -48.02
CA LEU A 8 1.13 -18.14 -47.20
C LEU A 8 0.91 -18.47 -45.70
N LEU A 9 1.95 -18.93 -45.02
CA LEU A 9 1.96 -19.13 -43.56
C LEU A 9 1.98 -17.75 -42.87
N LEU A 10 0.80 -17.28 -42.42
CA LEU A 10 0.71 -16.13 -41.52
C LEU A 10 1.16 -16.57 -40.12
N GLY A 11 2.40 -16.20 -39.75
CA GLY A 11 2.92 -16.38 -38.40
C GLY A 11 2.21 -15.42 -37.44
N ILE A 12 1.26 -15.95 -36.65
CA ILE A 12 0.64 -15.21 -35.55
C ILE A 12 1.66 -15.15 -34.41
N SER A 13 2.40 -14.06 -34.32
CA SER A 13 3.25 -13.75 -33.16
C SER A 13 2.35 -13.44 -31.96
N PHE A 14 2.20 -14.38 -31.03
CA PHE A 14 1.58 -14.13 -29.72
C PHE A 14 2.50 -13.21 -28.94
N PHE A 15 2.23 -11.91 -28.97
CA PHE A 15 2.80 -10.99 -28.00
C PHE A 15 2.19 -11.30 -26.63
N SER A 16 2.92 -12.05 -25.81
CA SER A 16 2.61 -12.19 -24.39
C SER A 16 2.78 -10.81 -23.73
N PHE A 17 1.70 -10.09 -23.49
CA PHE A 17 1.69 -8.90 -22.63
C PHE A 17 1.91 -9.34 -21.18
N GLY A 18 3.15 -9.58 -20.81
CA GLY A 18 3.53 -9.75 -19.42
C GLY A 18 3.07 -8.52 -18.63
N LYS A 19 2.31 -8.73 -17.54
CA LYS A 19 1.91 -7.63 -16.65
C LYS A 19 3.18 -6.94 -16.17
N LYS A 20 3.31 -5.64 -16.43
CA LYS A 20 4.44 -4.85 -15.91
C LYS A 20 4.36 -4.88 -14.38
N PRO A 21 5.48 -5.16 -13.69
CA PRO A 21 5.52 -5.16 -12.23
C PRO A 21 5.15 -3.78 -11.68
N ASP A 22 4.64 -3.74 -10.46
CA ASP A 22 4.39 -2.48 -9.76
C ASP A 22 5.73 -1.91 -9.28
N THR A 23 6.13 -0.76 -9.81
CA THR A 23 7.43 -0.13 -9.49
C THR A 23 7.32 0.92 -8.39
N ARG A 24 6.15 1.09 -7.79
CA ARG A 24 5.95 2.06 -6.72
C ARG A 24 6.72 1.67 -5.46
N TYR A 25 7.08 2.68 -4.68
CA TYR A 25 7.64 2.51 -3.33
C TYR A 25 6.50 2.48 -2.32
N PHE A 26 6.49 1.51 -1.43
CA PHE A 26 5.43 1.30 -0.45
C PHE A 26 5.92 1.54 0.97
N GLU A 27 5.06 2.10 1.80
CA GLU A 27 5.26 2.24 3.23
C GLU A 27 4.04 1.70 3.96
N MET A 28 4.22 0.61 4.73
CA MET A 28 3.23 0.18 5.70
C MET A 28 3.51 0.90 7.01
N ARG A 29 2.49 1.52 7.57
CA ARG A 29 2.57 2.20 8.88
C ARG A 29 1.59 1.55 9.84
N ILE A 30 2.05 1.38 11.08
CA ILE A 30 1.25 0.88 12.18
C ILE A 30 1.20 1.97 13.24
N TYR A 31 0.00 2.48 13.51
CA TYR A 31 -0.24 3.47 14.55
C TYR A 31 -0.82 2.80 15.76
N TYR A 32 -0.09 2.76 16.85
CA TYR A 32 -0.53 2.28 18.15
C TYR A 32 -1.13 3.46 18.92
N CYS A 33 -2.42 3.35 19.28
CA CYS A 33 -3.12 4.42 19.98
C CYS A 33 -2.99 4.30 21.50
N HIS A 34 -3.13 5.43 22.17
CA HIS A 34 -3.42 5.41 23.60
C HIS A 34 -4.76 4.72 23.87
N PRO A 35 -4.99 4.14 25.08
CA PRO A 35 -6.25 3.50 25.41
C PRO A 35 -7.46 4.38 25.12
N GLY A 36 -8.48 3.82 24.45
CA GLY A 36 -9.71 4.50 24.07
C GLY A 36 -9.58 5.57 22.97
N ARG A 37 -8.41 5.68 22.29
CA ARG A 37 -8.17 6.73 21.27
C ARG A 37 -8.25 6.25 19.83
N LEU A 38 -8.49 4.96 19.58
CA LEU A 38 -8.56 4.41 18.22
C LEU A 38 -9.68 5.04 17.40
N ASP A 39 -10.89 5.18 17.96
CA ASP A 39 -12.02 5.77 17.24
C ASP A 39 -11.75 7.22 16.80
N ALA A 40 -11.08 8.00 17.67
CA ALA A 40 -10.66 9.36 17.32
C ALA A 40 -9.63 9.36 16.17
N LEU A 41 -8.73 8.35 16.13
CA LEU A 41 -7.82 8.17 15.00
C LEU A 41 -8.58 7.86 13.71
N LEU A 42 -9.51 6.89 13.76
CA LEU A 42 -10.31 6.48 12.60
C LEU A 42 -11.12 7.64 12.03
N GLN A 43 -11.77 8.42 12.88
CA GLN A 43 -12.51 9.62 12.48
C GLN A 43 -11.58 10.67 11.83
N ARG A 44 -10.38 10.89 12.38
CA ARG A 44 -9.40 11.80 11.80
C ARG A 44 -8.95 11.34 10.41
N PHE A 45 -8.73 10.03 10.23
CA PHE A 45 -8.35 9.46 8.95
C PHE A 45 -9.47 9.56 7.92
N SER A 46 -10.68 9.09 8.24
CA SER A 46 -11.82 9.07 7.32
C SER A 46 -12.27 10.46 6.89
N ASN A 47 -12.25 11.43 7.80
CA ASN A 47 -12.77 12.77 7.52
C ASN A 47 -11.73 13.70 6.87
N HIS A 48 -10.43 13.51 7.16
CA HIS A 48 -9.42 14.48 6.79
C HIS A 48 -8.13 13.86 6.24
N THR A 49 -7.45 12.94 7.00
CA THR A 49 -6.07 12.56 6.73
C THR A 49 -5.87 11.94 5.36
N THR A 50 -6.79 11.07 4.92
CA THR A 50 -6.70 10.40 3.61
C THR A 50 -6.69 11.40 2.46
N LYS A 51 -7.53 12.44 2.52
CA LYS A 51 -7.59 13.50 1.51
C LYS A 51 -6.34 14.37 1.51
N ILE A 52 -5.81 14.67 2.71
CA ILE A 52 -4.57 15.46 2.82
C ILE A 52 -3.37 14.63 2.32
N PHE A 53 -3.34 13.32 2.51
CA PHE A 53 -2.35 12.44 1.90
C PHE A 53 -2.36 12.53 0.38
N GLU A 54 -3.54 12.42 -0.24
CA GLU A 54 -3.70 12.56 -1.70
C GLU A 54 -3.24 13.92 -2.22
N LYS A 55 -3.59 14.99 -1.52
CA LYS A 55 -3.15 16.36 -1.82
C LYS A 55 -1.62 16.48 -1.90
N HIS A 56 -0.89 15.67 -1.13
CA HIS A 56 0.58 15.63 -1.09
C HIS A 56 1.18 14.46 -1.89
N GLY A 57 0.43 13.88 -2.84
CA GLY A 57 0.95 12.88 -3.77
C GLY A 57 1.13 11.47 -3.18
N MET A 58 0.57 11.20 -2.00
CA MET A 58 0.54 9.87 -1.41
C MET A 58 -0.65 9.09 -1.95
N THR A 59 -0.45 7.87 -2.42
CA THR A 59 -1.55 6.99 -2.84
C THR A 59 -2.02 6.16 -1.65
N ASN A 60 -3.29 6.31 -1.27
CA ASN A 60 -3.94 5.46 -0.28
C ASN A 60 -4.14 4.05 -0.85
N VAL A 61 -3.47 3.04 -0.29
CA VAL A 61 -3.62 1.63 -0.71
C VAL A 61 -4.72 0.94 0.09
N GLY A 62 -4.70 1.09 1.41
CA GLY A 62 -5.74 0.54 2.29
C GLY A 62 -5.44 0.76 3.76
N TYR A 63 -6.48 0.51 4.58
CA TYR A 63 -6.50 0.74 6.02
C TYR A 63 -7.19 -0.44 6.70
N TRP A 64 -6.57 -1.02 7.73
CA TRP A 64 -7.07 -2.22 8.39
C TRP A 64 -6.94 -2.12 9.91
N ILE A 65 -7.92 -2.69 10.57
CA ILE A 65 -7.89 -2.95 12.01
C ILE A 65 -7.77 -4.47 12.17
N PRO A 66 -6.81 -4.99 12.97
CA PRO A 66 -6.74 -6.41 13.26
C PRO A 66 -8.06 -6.92 13.88
N THR A 67 -8.50 -8.12 13.53
CA THR A 67 -9.70 -8.74 14.12
C THR A 67 -9.55 -8.94 15.63
N ASN A 68 -8.33 -9.24 16.10
CA ASN A 68 -7.95 -9.24 17.51
C ASN A 68 -6.99 -8.06 17.76
N ASN A 69 -7.53 -6.87 18.00
CA ASN A 69 -6.79 -5.62 18.14
C ASN A 69 -6.40 -5.30 19.58
N THR A 70 -5.66 -6.21 20.23
CA THR A 70 -5.17 -6.02 21.61
C THR A 70 -4.22 -4.82 21.74
N ASP A 71 -3.53 -4.47 20.66
CA ASP A 71 -2.56 -3.37 20.60
C ASP A 71 -3.20 -2.01 20.32
N ASN A 72 -4.52 -1.96 20.16
CA ASN A 72 -5.26 -0.73 19.83
C ASN A 72 -4.68 0.00 18.62
N ALA A 73 -4.43 -0.74 17.53
CA ALA A 73 -3.63 -0.30 16.39
C ALA A 73 -4.44 -0.17 15.10
N LEU A 74 -4.03 0.79 14.26
CA LEU A 74 -4.43 0.95 12.87
C LEU A 74 -3.23 0.62 11.97
N TYR A 75 -3.41 -0.31 11.03
CA TYR A 75 -2.47 -0.63 9.96
C TYR A 75 -2.90 0.05 8.68
N TYR A 76 -1.97 0.68 7.97
CA TYR A 76 -2.28 1.21 6.67
C TYR A 76 -1.06 1.21 5.73
N ILE A 77 -1.32 1.19 4.44
CA ILE A 77 -0.29 1.19 3.40
C ILE A 77 -0.48 2.39 2.50
N LEU A 78 0.60 3.11 2.27
CA LEU A 78 0.72 4.17 1.28
C LEU A 78 1.68 3.74 0.18
N ALA A 79 1.43 4.22 -1.04
CA ALA A 79 2.34 4.05 -2.17
C ALA A 79 2.77 5.40 -2.74
N TYR A 80 4.00 5.44 -3.26
CA TYR A 80 4.64 6.62 -3.82
C TYR A 80 5.34 6.26 -5.12
N PRO A 81 5.52 7.20 -6.07
CA PRO A 81 6.30 6.93 -7.28
C PRO A 81 7.73 6.44 -6.96
N SER A 82 8.38 7.03 -5.96
CA SER A 82 9.73 6.66 -5.51
C SER A 82 9.94 6.94 -4.02
N LYS A 83 11.09 6.52 -3.48
CA LYS A 83 11.51 6.90 -2.12
C LYS A 83 11.69 8.42 -1.97
N ALA A 84 12.22 9.11 -2.98
CA ALA A 84 12.40 10.55 -2.95
C ALA A 84 11.04 11.29 -2.90
N ASP A 85 10.05 10.82 -3.69
CA ASP A 85 8.70 11.35 -3.65
C ASP A 85 8.05 11.13 -2.26
N ARG A 86 8.27 9.97 -1.67
CA ARG A 86 7.81 9.68 -0.29
C ARG A 86 8.35 10.72 0.69
N ASP A 87 9.66 10.97 0.67
CA ASP A 87 10.31 11.87 1.62
C ASP A 87 9.81 13.33 1.43
N SER A 88 9.63 13.75 0.18
CA SER A 88 9.04 15.05 -0.18
C SER A 88 7.59 15.17 0.28
N SER A 89 6.76 14.15 0.01
CA SER A 89 5.34 14.12 0.38
C SER A 89 5.15 14.27 1.90
N TRP A 90 5.93 13.55 2.71
CA TRP A 90 5.87 13.67 4.18
C TRP A 90 6.32 15.03 4.67
N LYS A 91 7.34 15.63 4.05
CA LYS A 91 7.79 16.99 4.39
C LYS A 91 6.66 18.00 4.13
N HIS A 92 6.00 17.95 2.98
CA HIS A 92 4.91 18.85 2.65
C HIS A 92 3.68 18.61 3.55
N PHE A 93 3.29 17.35 3.76
CA PHE A 93 2.20 16.98 4.64
C PHE A 93 2.40 17.51 6.06
N SER A 94 3.58 17.31 6.66
CA SER A 94 3.86 17.74 8.04
C SER A 94 3.87 19.26 8.20
N SER A 95 4.13 20.01 7.13
CA SER A 95 4.11 21.48 7.12
C SER A 95 2.74 22.06 6.75
N ASP A 96 1.80 21.26 6.24
CA ASP A 96 0.49 21.69 5.77
C ASP A 96 -0.34 22.33 6.90
N PRO A 97 -0.84 23.58 6.73
CA PRO A 97 -1.66 24.26 7.72
C PRO A 97 -2.96 23.52 8.05
N GLU A 98 -3.58 22.89 7.06
CA GLU A 98 -4.79 22.10 7.23
C GLU A 98 -4.52 20.89 8.12
N TRP A 99 -3.44 20.15 7.84
CA TRP A 99 -3.02 19.05 8.70
C TRP A 99 -2.73 19.47 10.13
N LYS A 100 -2.01 20.58 10.33
CA LYS A 100 -1.72 21.12 11.67
C LYS A 100 -2.98 21.44 12.46
N THR A 101 -3.97 22.05 11.78
CA THR A 101 -5.26 22.38 12.39
C THR A 101 -6.04 21.12 12.78
N VAL A 102 -6.16 20.15 11.86
CA VAL A 102 -6.84 18.88 12.08
C VAL A 102 -6.18 18.08 13.19
N SER A 103 -4.86 17.97 13.17
CA SER A 103 -4.09 17.25 14.18
C SER A 103 -4.28 17.87 15.57
N LYS A 104 -4.13 19.20 15.69
CA LYS A 104 -4.34 19.91 16.95
C LYS A 104 -5.73 19.71 17.50
N LYS A 105 -6.75 19.90 16.67
CA LYS A 105 -8.17 19.76 17.06
C LYS A 105 -8.47 18.32 17.54
N SER A 106 -8.00 17.32 16.82
CA SER A 106 -8.25 15.91 17.16
C SER A 106 -7.57 15.44 18.47
N GLU A 107 -6.58 16.20 18.95
CA GLU A 107 -5.80 15.90 20.15
C GLU A 107 -6.09 16.84 21.32
N GLU A 108 -7.16 17.68 21.25
CA GLU A 108 -7.56 18.59 22.34
C GLU A 108 -7.87 17.84 23.65
N THR A 109 -8.41 16.63 23.56
CA THR A 109 -8.72 15.76 24.72
C THR A 109 -7.59 14.77 25.05
N GLY A 110 -6.41 14.96 24.51
CA GLY A 110 -5.22 14.13 24.73
C GLY A 110 -4.65 13.53 23.46
N LYS A 111 -3.41 13.07 23.53
CA LYS A 111 -2.71 12.43 22.42
C LYS A 111 -3.46 11.19 21.92
N ILE A 112 -3.50 11.03 20.59
CA ILE A 112 -4.11 9.86 19.95
C ILE A 112 -3.11 8.74 19.77
N VAL A 113 -1.95 9.05 19.17
CA VAL A 113 -0.95 8.05 18.78
C VAL A 113 0.17 8.00 19.80
N ALA A 114 0.39 6.83 20.39
CA ALA A 114 1.46 6.56 21.35
C ALA A 114 2.77 6.16 20.65
N LYS A 115 2.68 5.38 19.56
CA LYS A 115 3.84 4.84 18.83
C LYS A 115 3.51 4.69 17.35
N VAL A 116 4.52 4.86 16.49
CA VAL A 116 4.44 4.58 15.06
C VAL A 116 5.55 3.60 14.67
N THR A 117 5.20 2.58 13.90
CA THR A 117 6.15 1.70 13.23
C THR A 117 5.99 1.86 11.72
N SER A 118 7.08 1.97 10.97
CA SER A 118 7.08 2.01 9.51
C SER A 118 7.88 0.86 8.94
N VAL A 119 7.32 0.19 7.92
CA VAL A 119 7.98 -0.86 7.14
C VAL A 119 7.99 -0.42 5.68
N PHE A 120 9.18 -0.33 5.10
CA PHE A 120 9.36 0.07 3.71
C PHE A 120 9.48 -1.16 2.82
N MET A 121 8.81 -1.12 1.67
CA MET A 121 8.68 -2.29 0.80
C MET A 121 8.79 -1.89 -0.68
N ASN A 122 9.39 -2.77 -1.47
CA ASN A 122 9.29 -2.75 -2.92
C ASN A 122 8.45 -3.95 -3.35
N ALA A 123 7.61 -3.75 -4.36
CA ALA A 123 6.88 -4.86 -4.94
C ALA A 123 7.86 -5.85 -5.60
N THR A 124 7.51 -7.13 -5.57
CA THR A 124 8.22 -8.16 -6.33
C THR A 124 7.81 -8.13 -7.80
N ASP A 125 8.58 -8.77 -8.68
CA ASP A 125 8.30 -8.87 -10.10
C ASP A 125 7.00 -9.65 -10.43
N PHE A 126 6.52 -10.46 -9.50
CA PHE A 126 5.25 -11.19 -9.61
C PHE A 126 4.08 -10.52 -8.86
N SER A 127 4.31 -9.41 -8.14
CA SER A 127 3.24 -8.70 -7.43
C SER A 127 2.20 -8.16 -8.40
N PRO A 128 0.91 -8.46 -8.20
CA PRO A 128 -0.14 -7.80 -8.96
C PRO A 128 -0.18 -6.31 -8.60
N LYS A 129 -0.53 -5.47 -9.57
CA LYS A 129 -0.78 -4.06 -9.29
C LYS A 129 -2.03 -3.93 -8.41
N ILE A 130 -1.85 -3.39 -7.21
CA ILE A 130 -2.95 -3.15 -6.28
C ILE A 130 -3.83 -2.03 -6.84
N LYS A 131 -5.12 -2.35 -7.04
CA LYS A 131 -6.15 -1.38 -7.43
C LYS A 131 -7.14 -1.26 -6.28
N PRO A 132 -7.55 -0.03 -5.91
CA PRO A 132 -8.66 0.12 -4.99
C PRO A 132 -9.91 -0.55 -5.59
N SER A 133 -10.53 -1.46 -4.86
CA SER A 133 -11.83 -2.04 -5.24
C SER A 133 -12.92 -1.30 -4.48
N GLY A 134 -13.73 -0.53 -5.18
CA GLY A 134 -14.97 0.00 -4.63
C GLY A 134 -16.02 -1.11 -4.64
N GLY A 135 -16.26 -1.75 -3.52
CA GLY A 135 -17.30 -2.77 -3.40
C GLY A 135 -17.64 -3.03 -1.94
N ALA A 136 -18.94 -2.99 -1.62
CA ALA A 136 -19.47 -3.34 -0.30
C ALA A 136 -19.55 -4.87 -0.18
N VAL A 137 -18.40 -5.54 -0.11
CA VAL A 137 -18.33 -6.97 0.22
C VAL A 137 -17.43 -7.08 1.44
N ASP A 138 -17.91 -7.78 2.47
CA ASP A 138 -17.09 -8.13 3.63
C ASP A 138 -15.93 -9.01 3.17
N GLN A 139 -14.74 -8.41 3.09
CA GLN A 139 -13.51 -9.10 2.71
C GLN A 139 -12.63 -9.28 3.93
N VAL A 140 -12.05 -10.46 4.07
CA VAL A 140 -11.03 -10.75 5.07
C VAL A 140 -9.66 -10.58 4.42
N PHE A 141 -8.79 -9.81 5.07
CA PHE A 141 -7.41 -9.60 4.66
C PHE A 141 -6.47 -10.27 5.65
N GLU A 142 -5.45 -10.93 5.14
CA GLU A 142 -4.41 -11.55 5.95
C GLU A 142 -3.05 -10.92 5.61
N LEU A 143 -2.37 -10.39 6.62
CA LEU A 143 -0.98 -9.95 6.50
C LEU A 143 -0.05 -11.06 6.98
N ARG A 144 0.75 -11.62 6.07
CA ARG A 144 1.79 -12.61 6.40
C ARG A 144 3.16 -12.02 6.24
N THR A 145 3.97 -12.13 7.29
CA THR A 145 5.38 -11.76 7.27
C THR A 145 6.23 -13.02 7.40
N TYR A 146 7.10 -13.25 6.43
CA TYR A 146 8.03 -14.38 6.44
C TYR A 146 9.43 -13.89 6.79
N SER A 147 9.98 -14.41 7.89
CA SER A 147 11.38 -14.19 8.27
C SER A 147 12.21 -15.41 7.83
N GLN A 148 13.13 -15.18 6.91
CA GLN A 148 14.00 -16.24 6.37
C GLN A 148 15.34 -16.28 7.09
N LEU A 149 16.00 -17.44 7.04
CA LEU A 149 17.42 -17.53 7.38
C LEU A 149 18.26 -16.69 6.41
N PRO A 150 19.41 -16.17 6.83
CA PRO A 150 20.30 -15.40 5.96
C PRO A 150 20.57 -16.14 4.62
N GLY A 151 20.46 -15.41 3.50
CA GLY A 151 20.67 -15.95 2.16
C GLY A 151 19.51 -16.77 1.56
N ARG A 152 18.42 -17.04 2.30
CA ARG A 152 17.30 -17.88 1.82
C ARG A 152 16.17 -17.08 1.13
N ASN A 153 16.28 -15.76 1.05
CA ASN A 153 15.26 -14.93 0.41
C ASN A 153 14.97 -15.31 -1.06
N PRO A 154 15.96 -15.60 -1.93
CA PRO A 154 15.68 -16.03 -3.30
C PRO A 154 14.83 -17.31 -3.37
N ALA A 155 15.06 -18.26 -2.46
CA ALA A 155 14.32 -19.52 -2.44
C ALA A 155 12.84 -19.35 -2.08
N ILE A 156 12.49 -18.42 -1.18
CA ILE A 156 11.09 -18.16 -0.87
C ILE A 156 10.40 -17.38 -1.99
N LEU A 157 11.09 -16.42 -2.62
CA LEU A 157 10.55 -15.68 -3.76
C LEU A 157 10.24 -16.61 -4.93
N ALA A 158 11.09 -17.62 -5.20
CA ALA A 158 10.84 -18.62 -6.23
C ALA A 158 9.53 -19.39 -5.99
N ARG A 159 9.21 -19.76 -4.75
CA ARG A 159 7.96 -20.48 -4.41
C ARG A 159 6.68 -19.70 -4.70
N PHE A 160 6.74 -18.38 -4.78
CA PHE A 160 5.58 -17.54 -5.07
C PHE A 160 5.42 -17.24 -6.56
N LYS A 161 6.37 -17.69 -7.41
CA LYS A 161 6.31 -17.49 -8.87
C LYS A 161 5.65 -18.65 -9.61
N ASP A 162 5.66 -19.85 -9.02
CA ASP A 162 5.07 -21.07 -9.56
C ASP A 162 3.58 -21.15 -9.20
#